data_19fd7c88d7d0b84c2297bfdede582e44
#
_entry.id   19fd7c88d7d0b84c2297bfdede582e44
#
_cell.length_a   1.000
_cell.length_b   1.000
_cell.length_c   1.000
_cell.angle_alpha   90.00
_cell.angle_beta   90.00
_cell.angle_gamma   90.00
#
_symmetry.space_group_name_H-M   'P 1'
#
loop_
_entity.id
_entity.type
_entity.pdbx_description
1 polymer ?
#
loop_
_entity_poly.entity_id
_entity_poly.type
_entity_poly.pdbx_seq_one_letter_code
_entity_poly.pdbx_strand_id
1 'polypeptide(L)'
;VYGATVNLFTDRSDNYIGYGPESAELVGIPEPETFMQLPWDKGIGRFYCTLFRNREEKVNPGGFLTADGRGNLRRLHEEFKKKHNGLSLRVGTEPEMMWLKFDENGKPNDGFSKPYCYHIDQFESLRPVTMKVMEYTRKMGLDMIQGDHEDAPGQLELNWMYDDVLRNADRLTTYRQICAQVAREHGIFACFMTKPFMGVSASGCHHNMSLWHGGEDKFVKCGNDPENLPGMRDNYMYAVSYTHL
;
A
#
# COMPACT_ATOMS: atom_id res chain seq x y z
N VAL A 1 -21.81 4.08 14.32
CA VAL A 1 -20.72 4.76 15.05
C VAL A 1 -20.03 5.69 14.06
N TYR A 2 -19.75 6.92 14.46
CA TYR A 2 -19.04 7.90 13.65
C TYR A 2 -17.73 8.26 14.35
N GLY A 3 -16.65 8.34 13.59
CA GLY A 3 -15.41 8.92 14.06
C GLY A 3 -15.35 10.40 13.67
N ALA A 4 -14.97 11.25 14.57
CA ALA A 4 -14.52 12.60 14.22
C ALA A 4 -13.07 12.52 13.76
N THR A 5 -12.72 13.29 12.74
CA THR A 5 -11.35 13.37 12.23
C THR A 5 -11.08 14.76 11.69
N VAL A 6 -9.82 15.09 11.54
CA VAL A 6 -9.37 16.31 10.88
C VAL A 6 -8.61 15.98 9.60
N ASN A 7 -8.73 16.83 8.62
CA ASN A 7 -7.95 16.67 7.40
C ASN A 7 -6.57 17.32 7.59
N LEU A 8 -5.56 16.49 7.72
CA LEU A 8 -4.16 16.92 7.82
C LEU A 8 -3.34 16.50 6.59
N PHE A 9 -3.99 16.40 5.43
CA PHE A 9 -3.28 16.12 4.19
C PHE A 9 -2.47 17.34 3.77
N THR A 10 -1.17 17.14 3.63
CA THR A 10 -0.24 18.16 3.15
C THR A 10 0.46 17.70 1.89
N ASP A 11 0.89 18.65 1.07
CA ASP A 11 1.86 18.39 0.01
C ASP A 11 3.28 18.25 0.60
N ARG A 12 4.26 18.02 -0.27
CA ARG A 12 5.67 17.90 0.14
C ARG A 12 6.29 19.18 0.70
N SER A 13 5.60 20.29 0.62
CA SER A 13 6.00 21.61 1.14
C SER A 13 5.20 22.02 2.38
N ASP A 14 4.52 21.05 3.00
CA ASP A 14 3.66 21.20 4.17
C ASP A 14 2.45 22.15 3.96
N ASN A 15 2.06 22.42 2.72
CA ASN A 15 0.82 23.13 2.45
C ASN A 15 -0.38 22.19 2.57
N TYR A 16 -1.43 22.64 3.23
CA TYR A 16 -2.65 21.83 3.37
C TYR A 16 -3.36 21.62 2.02
N ILE A 17 -3.75 20.38 1.75
CA ILE A 17 -4.55 20.02 0.59
C ILE A 17 -6.02 19.98 1.01
N GLY A 18 -6.78 20.99 0.60
CA GLY A 18 -8.21 21.09 0.86
C GLY A 18 -8.54 21.79 2.17
N TYR A 19 -8.40 21.10 3.30
CA TYR A 19 -8.77 21.63 4.62
C TYR A 19 -7.55 21.64 5.56
N GLY A 20 -7.41 22.69 6.33
CA GLY A 20 -6.38 22.81 7.37
C GLY A 20 -6.93 22.52 8.79
N PRO A 21 -6.10 22.64 9.82
CA PRO A 21 -6.50 22.38 11.20
C PRO A 21 -7.55 23.35 11.73
N GLU A 22 -7.70 24.52 11.12
CA GLU A 22 -8.75 25.50 11.40
C GLU A 22 -10.10 25.13 10.82
N SER A 23 -10.17 24.13 9.96
CA SER A 23 -11.40 23.69 9.32
C SER A 23 -12.24 22.85 10.28
N ALA A 24 -13.55 22.78 10.01
CA ALA A 24 -14.45 21.92 10.77
C ALA A 24 -14.03 20.44 10.70
N GLU A 25 -14.31 19.71 11.76
CA GLU A 25 -14.08 18.27 11.83
C GLU A 25 -14.80 17.54 10.69
N LEU A 26 -14.10 16.56 10.13
CA LEU A 26 -14.67 15.61 9.20
C LEU A 26 -15.37 14.46 9.94
N VAL A 27 -16.27 13.79 9.26
CA VAL A 27 -16.93 12.60 9.76
C VAL A 27 -16.41 11.38 9.05
N GLY A 28 -15.81 10.44 9.78
CA GLY A 28 -15.41 9.14 9.28
C GLY A 28 -16.52 8.11 9.54
N ILE A 29 -17.01 7.47 8.47
CA ILE A 29 -17.96 6.37 8.58
C ILE A 29 -17.20 5.06 8.39
N PRO A 30 -17.11 4.20 9.41
CA PRO A 30 -16.40 2.94 9.31
C PRO A 30 -17.10 1.99 8.33
N GLU A 31 -16.29 1.24 7.60
CA GLU A 31 -16.70 0.18 6.69
C GLU A 31 -16.52 -1.17 7.41
N PRO A 32 -17.61 -1.82 7.85
CA PRO A 32 -17.55 -3.03 8.69
C PRO A 32 -16.74 -4.17 8.05
N GLU A 33 -16.81 -4.31 6.74
CA GLU A 33 -16.08 -5.33 5.97
C GLU A 33 -14.57 -5.16 5.99
N THR A 34 -14.07 -3.98 6.42
CA THR A 34 -12.66 -3.68 6.56
C THR A 34 -12.15 -3.88 7.99
N PHE A 35 -12.96 -4.46 8.87
CA PHE A 35 -12.57 -4.72 10.25
C PHE A 35 -11.33 -5.61 10.32
N MET A 36 -10.36 -5.17 11.12
CA MET A 36 -9.16 -5.95 11.45
C MET A 36 -8.84 -5.79 12.92
N GLN A 37 -8.66 -6.89 13.63
CA GLN A 37 -8.11 -6.88 14.98
C GLN A 37 -6.60 -6.71 14.90
N LEU A 38 -6.01 -5.84 15.74
CA LEU A 38 -4.56 -5.69 15.79
C LEU A 38 -3.90 -6.94 16.40
N PRO A 39 -2.96 -7.60 15.71
CA PRO A 39 -2.32 -8.81 16.22
C PRO A 39 -1.47 -8.59 17.47
N TRP A 40 -0.98 -7.37 17.65
CA TRP A 40 -0.14 -6.96 18.80
C TRP A 40 -0.95 -6.38 19.97
N ASP A 41 -2.25 -6.13 19.77
CA ASP A 41 -3.16 -5.68 20.82
C ASP A 41 -4.57 -6.22 20.58
N LYS A 42 -4.92 -7.27 21.30
CA LYS A 42 -6.21 -7.95 21.14
C LYS A 42 -7.42 -7.11 21.61
N GLY A 43 -7.17 -6.04 22.34
CA GLY A 43 -8.20 -5.12 22.79
C GLY A 43 -8.60 -4.09 21.73
N ILE A 44 -7.85 -3.98 20.63
CA ILE A 44 -8.03 -2.95 19.60
C ILE A 44 -8.38 -3.56 18.27
N GLY A 45 -9.45 -3.07 17.66
CA GLY A 45 -9.79 -3.28 16.26
C GLY A 45 -9.72 -1.98 15.46
N ARG A 46 -9.47 -2.09 14.18
CA ARG A 46 -9.46 -0.96 13.24
C ARG A 46 -10.42 -1.19 12.09
N PHE A 47 -10.86 -0.08 11.51
CA PHE A 47 -11.62 -0.03 10.26
C PHE A 47 -10.99 0.99 9.32
N TYR A 48 -11.19 0.81 8.03
CA TYR A 48 -11.12 1.94 7.11
C TYR A 48 -12.43 2.71 7.15
N CYS A 49 -12.36 4.01 6.89
CA CYS A 49 -13.52 4.88 6.90
C CYS A 49 -13.65 5.59 5.54
N THR A 50 -14.88 5.85 5.14
CA THR A 50 -15.19 6.86 4.13
C THR A 50 -15.35 8.22 4.84
N LEU A 51 -14.71 9.25 4.30
CA LEU A 51 -14.71 10.57 4.89
C LEU A 51 -15.77 11.49 4.25
N PHE A 52 -16.45 12.25 5.10
CA PHE A 52 -17.46 13.24 4.73
C PHE A 52 -17.18 14.55 5.46
N ARG A 53 -17.61 15.68 4.87
CA ARG A 53 -17.45 17.00 5.48
C ARG A 53 -18.24 17.15 6.78
N ASN A 54 -19.47 16.57 6.80
CA ASN A 54 -20.37 16.62 7.95
C ASN A 54 -21.34 15.44 7.89
N ARG A 55 -22.22 15.34 8.89
CA ARG A 55 -23.19 14.24 8.97
C ARG A 55 -24.28 14.29 7.92
N GLU A 56 -24.61 15.45 7.41
CA GLU A 56 -25.68 15.67 6.43
C GLU A 56 -25.25 15.23 5.04
N GLU A 57 -23.99 15.48 4.66
CA GLU A 57 -23.42 15.08 3.38
C GLU A 57 -23.31 13.55 3.20
N LYS A 58 -23.34 12.81 4.29
CA LYS A 58 -23.45 11.34 4.29
C LYS A 58 -24.67 10.85 3.49
N VAL A 59 -25.78 11.59 3.58
CA VAL A 59 -27.07 11.21 2.98
C VAL A 59 -27.16 11.70 1.54
N ASN A 60 -26.29 12.63 1.16
CA ASN A 60 -26.28 13.23 -0.17
C ASN A 60 -25.18 12.63 -1.03
N PRO A 61 -25.48 11.79 -2.04
CA PRO A 61 -24.50 11.07 -2.84
C PRO A 61 -23.52 11.95 -3.65
N GLY A 62 -23.66 13.27 -3.59
CA GLY A 62 -22.73 14.24 -4.20
C GLY A 62 -21.68 14.81 -3.24
N GLY A 63 -21.70 14.45 -1.95
CA GLY A 63 -20.86 15.04 -0.91
C GLY A 63 -19.49 14.39 -0.73
N PHE A 64 -18.80 14.04 -1.82
CA PHE A 64 -17.45 13.48 -1.73
C PHE A 64 -16.46 14.51 -1.21
N LEU A 65 -15.65 14.10 -0.25
CA LEU A 65 -14.49 14.87 0.16
C LEU A 65 -13.40 14.71 -0.91
N THR A 66 -13.15 15.79 -1.66
CA THR A 66 -12.16 15.77 -2.77
C THR A 66 -10.73 15.52 -2.33
N ALA A 67 -10.43 15.74 -1.05
CA ALA A 67 -9.13 15.43 -0.44
C ALA A 67 -9.00 13.97 0.04
N ASP A 68 -10.11 13.18 0.05
CA ASP A 68 -10.06 11.76 0.42
C ASP A 68 -9.55 10.92 -0.76
N GLY A 69 -8.25 10.56 -0.73
CA GLY A 69 -7.63 9.73 -1.77
C GLY A 69 -8.29 8.35 -1.90
N ARG A 70 -8.68 7.74 -0.78
CA ARG A 70 -9.35 6.44 -0.77
C ARG A 70 -10.76 6.52 -1.38
N GLY A 71 -11.53 7.53 -1.01
CA GLY A 71 -12.84 7.82 -1.58
C GLY A 71 -12.77 8.13 -3.07
N ASN A 72 -11.77 8.90 -3.49
CA ASN A 72 -11.52 9.20 -4.90
C ASN A 72 -11.18 7.95 -5.72
N LEU A 73 -10.31 7.08 -5.20
CA LEU A 73 -9.97 5.82 -5.86
C LEU A 73 -11.20 4.94 -6.07
N ARG A 74 -12.05 4.79 -5.04
CA ARG A 74 -13.32 4.06 -5.14
C ARG A 74 -14.21 4.64 -6.23
N ARG A 75 -14.46 5.95 -6.19
CA ARG A 75 -15.32 6.63 -7.16
C ARG A 75 -14.82 6.46 -8.59
N LEU A 76 -13.54 6.69 -8.83
CA LEU A 76 -12.93 6.55 -10.14
C LEU A 76 -13.01 5.11 -10.67
N HIS A 77 -12.78 4.11 -9.80
CA HIS A 77 -12.89 2.71 -10.19
C HIS A 77 -14.33 2.31 -10.52
N GLU A 78 -15.33 2.78 -9.76
CA GLU A 78 -16.73 2.55 -10.06
C GLU A 78 -17.19 3.26 -11.36
N GLU A 79 -16.71 4.48 -11.61
CA GLU A 79 -16.95 5.17 -12.88
C GLU A 79 -16.30 4.42 -14.06
N PHE A 80 -15.09 3.92 -13.88
CA PHE A 80 -14.39 3.10 -14.86
C PHE A 80 -15.21 1.85 -15.21
N LYS A 81 -15.66 1.09 -14.21
CA LYS A 81 -16.51 -0.10 -14.41
C LYS A 81 -17.78 0.23 -15.20
N LYS A 82 -18.47 1.30 -14.83
CA LYS A 82 -19.69 1.76 -15.53
C LYS A 82 -19.42 2.12 -16.99
N LYS A 83 -18.34 2.86 -17.24
CA LYS A 83 -17.98 3.33 -18.59
C LYS A 83 -17.50 2.22 -19.51
N HIS A 84 -16.92 1.15 -18.95
CA HIS A 84 -16.28 0.06 -19.69
C HIS A 84 -16.95 -1.30 -19.48
N ASN A 85 -18.29 -1.33 -19.38
CA ASN A 85 -19.10 -2.55 -19.34
C ASN A 85 -18.67 -3.57 -18.27
N GLY A 86 -18.31 -3.10 -17.09
CA GLY A 86 -17.94 -3.97 -15.97
C GLY A 86 -16.46 -4.39 -15.95
N LEU A 87 -15.60 -3.81 -16.80
CA LEU A 87 -14.15 -3.98 -16.64
C LEU A 87 -13.71 -3.45 -15.30
N SER A 88 -12.85 -4.20 -14.62
CA SER A 88 -12.30 -3.84 -13.31
C SER A 88 -10.77 -3.93 -13.34
N LEU A 89 -10.11 -3.11 -12.53
CA LEU A 89 -8.68 -3.17 -12.31
C LEU A 89 -8.37 -4.04 -11.10
N ARG A 90 -7.36 -4.90 -11.25
CA ARG A 90 -6.67 -5.54 -10.13
C ARG A 90 -5.21 -5.12 -10.13
N VAL A 91 -4.63 -5.06 -8.94
CA VAL A 91 -3.28 -4.53 -8.74
C VAL A 91 -2.51 -5.46 -7.81
N GLY A 92 -1.32 -5.87 -8.23
CA GLY A 92 -0.26 -6.39 -7.37
C GLY A 92 0.72 -5.27 -7.04
N THR A 93 1.16 -5.19 -5.81
CA THR A 93 2.11 -4.16 -5.37
C THR A 93 3.38 -4.81 -4.87
N GLU A 94 4.51 -4.27 -5.29
CA GLU A 94 5.87 -4.66 -4.91
C GLU A 94 6.50 -3.50 -4.10
N PRO A 95 6.23 -3.45 -2.78
CA PRO A 95 6.67 -2.34 -1.95
C PRO A 95 8.06 -2.61 -1.38
N GLU A 96 9.08 -2.01 -1.94
CA GLU A 96 10.41 -2.01 -1.36
C GLU A 96 10.49 -1.02 -0.18
N MET A 97 11.26 -1.38 0.83
CA MET A 97 11.51 -0.57 2.00
C MET A 97 12.83 -0.94 2.67
N MET A 98 13.38 -0.05 3.47
CA MET A 98 14.61 -0.30 4.20
C MET A 98 14.35 -0.44 5.70
N TRP A 99 14.92 -1.49 6.29
CA TRP A 99 15.05 -1.61 7.74
C TRP A 99 16.33 -0.93 8.18
N LEU A 100 16.22 0.08 9.05
CA LEU A 100 17.33 0.89 9.48
C LEU A 100 17.62 0.66 10.96
N LYS A 101 18.89 0.62 11.33
CA LYS A 101 19.32 0.65 12.74
C LYS A 101 19.36 2.08 13.23
N PHE A 102 19.40 2.26 14.53
CA PHE A 102 19.72 3.56 15.14
C PHE A 102 21.20 3.62 15.49
N ASP A 103 21.80 4.77 15.25
CA ASP A 103 23.15 5.06 15.71
C ASP A 103 23.16 5.41 17.22
N GLU A 104 24.32 5.70 17.77
CA GLU A 104 24.51 6.08 19.18
C GLU A 104 23.77 7.38 19.58
N ASN A 105 23.42 8.21 18.59
CA ASN A 105 22.67 9.46 18.78
C ASN A 105 21.15 9.27 18.52
N GLY A 106 20.71 8.04 18.28
CA GLY A 106 19.31 7.73 18.01
C GLY A 106 18.85 8.12 16.61
N LYS A 107 19.75 8.39 15.67
CA LYS A 107 19.41 8.67 14.27
C LYS A 107 19.39 7.38 13.45
N PRO A 108 18.42 7.20 12.55
CA PRO A 108 18.42 6.07 11.63
C PRO A 108 19.66 6.07 10.75
N ASN A 109 20.28 4.90 10.59
CA ASN A 109 21.36 4.64 9.66
C ASN A 109 21.17 3.30 8.95
N ASP A 110 21.96 3.05 7.92
CA ASP A 110 21.90 1.81 7.13
C ASP A 110 22.54 0.60 7.81
N GLY A 111 23.01 0.68 9.01
CA GLY A 111 23.72 -0.29 9.91
C GLY A 111 23.66 -1.79 9.62
N PHE A 112 23.07 -2.22 8.52
CA PHE A 112 23.13 -3.58 7.98
C PHE A 112 24.28 -3.66 6.98
N SER A 113 24.89 -4.85 6.83
CA SER A 113 25.99 -5.05 5.91
C SER A 113 25.54 -4.76 4.46
N LYS A 114 26.46 -4.27 3.65
CA LYS A 114 26.20 -4.07 2.22
C LYS A 114 25.99 -5.42 1.56
N PRO A 115 24.85 -5.64 0.95
CA PRO A 115 24.56 -6.90 0.33
C PRO A 115 24.82 -6.87 -1.16
N TYR A 116 24.79 -8.05 -1.70
CA TYR A 116 24.38 -8.27 -3.09
C TYR A 116 22.88 -8.63 -3.07
N CYS A 117 22.10 -8.22 -4.06
CA CYS A 117 20.69 -8.62 -4.21
C CYS A 117 20.53 -10.14 -4.02
N TYR A 118 19.41 -10.54 -3.44
CA TYR A 118 19.00 -11.93 -3.29
C TYR A 118 19.99 -12.81 -2.50
N HIS A 119 20.74 -12.21 -1.58
CA HIS A 119 21.72 -12.90 -0.78
C HIS A 119 21.09 -13.49 0.48
N ILE A 120 21.18 -14.82 0.64
CA ILE A 120 20.49 -15.54 1.71
C ILE A 120 20.95 -15.12 3.12
N ASP A 121 22.23 -14.87 3.34
CA ASP A 121 22.75 -14.46 4.65
C ASP A 121 22.22 -13.10 5.07
N GLN A 122 22.00 -12.21 4.11
CA GLN A 122 21.42 -10.89 4.38
C GLN A 122 19.93 -11.01 4.71
N PHE A 123 19.21 -11.87 3.99
CA PHE A 123 17.83 -12.18 4.32
C PHE A 123 17.73 -12.81 5.72
N GLU A 124 18.61 -13.77 6.06
CA GLU A 124 18.67 -14.40 7.37
C GLU A 124 18.93 -13.40 8.51
N SER A 125 19.73 -12.35 8.28
CA SER A 125 19.98 -11.32 9.28
C SER A 125 18.71 -10.56 9.67
N LEU A 126 17.74 -10.48 8.77
CA LEU A 126 16.44 -9.83 8.95
C LEU A 126 15.29 -10.82 9.20
N ARG A 127 15.60 -12.12 9.28
CA ARG A 127 14.59 -13.18 9.43
C ARG A 127 13.62 -12.95 10.60
N PRO A 128 14.06 -12.60 11.83
CA PRO A 128 13.14 -12.37 12.94
C PRO A 128 12.12 -11.27 12.64
N VAL A 129 12.57 -10.19 12.00
CA VAL A 129 11.72 -9.05 11.57
C VAL A 129 10.75 -9.52 10.48
N THR A 130 11.26 -10.16 9.44
CA THR A 130 10.46 -10.65 8.31
C THR A 130 9.37 -11.62 8.76
N MET A 131 9.73 -12.60 9.58
CA MET A 131 8.78 -13.58 10.10
C MET A 131 7.70 -12.93 10.97
N LYS A 132 8.05 -11.89 11.71
CA LYS A 132 7.08 -11.13 12.52
C LYS A 132 6.11 -10.32 11.66
N VAL A 133 6.63 -9.68 10.61
CA VAL A 133 5.78 -9.00 9.61
C VAL A 133 4.82 -10.01 8.97
N MET A 134 5.31 -11.16 8.52
CA MET A 134 4.47 -12.20 7.91
C MET A 134 3.42 -12.77 8.87
N GLU A 135 3.74 -12.92 10.15
CA GLU A 135 2.77 -13.33 11.18
C GLU A 135 1.63 -12.30 11.28
N TYR A 136 1.97 -11.02 11.40
CA TYR A 136 0.97 -9.96 11.56
C TYR A 136 0.15 -9.71 10.30
N THR A 137 0.77 -9.73 9.13
CA THR A 137 0.08 -9.57 7.85
C THR A 137 -0.95 -10.68 7.63
N ARG A 138 -0.60 -11.94 7.89
CA ARG A 138 -1.55 -13.07 7.81
C ARG A 138 -2.73 -12.90 8.75
N LYS A 139 -2.48 -12.49 10.00
CA LYS A 139 -3.54 -12.24 10.98
C LYS A 139 -4.47 -11.08 10.58
N MET A 140 -3.98 -10.16 9.78
CA MET A 140 -4.73 -9.03 9.26
C MET A 140 -5.25 -9.27 7.81
N GLY A 141 -5.20 -10.50 7.32
CA GLY A 141 -5.82 -10.89 6.05
C GLY A 141 -5.04 -10.49 4.80
N LEU A 142 -3.73 -10.28 4.90
CA LEU A 142 -2.87 -10.12 3.73
C LEU A 142 -2.29 -11.49 3.34
N ASP A 143 -2.55 -11.90 2.10
CA ASP A 143 -2.07 -13.16 1.54
C ASP A 143 -0.63 -13.00 1.04
N MET A 144 0.34 -13.07 1.97
CA MET A 144 1.76 -12.93 1.62
C MET A 144 2.23 -14.10 0.76
N ILE A 145 2.92 -13.79 -0.34
CA ILE A 145 3.33 -14.79 -1.34
C ILE A 145 4.84 -14.87 -1.54
N GLN A 146 5.57 -13.77 -1.34
CA GLN A 146 6.98 -13.68 -1.66
C GLN A 146 7.68 -12.71 -0.73
N GLY A 147 8.98 -12.92 -0.54
CA GLY A 147 9.86 -11.97 0.14
C GLY A 147 11.24 -12.03 -0.48
N ASP A 148 11.76 -10.87 -0.89
CA ASP A 148 13.05 -10.72 -1.53
C ASP A 148 13.95 -9.79 -0.72
N HIS A 149 15.25 -10.14 -0.70
CA HIS A 149 16.30 -9.27 -0.25
C HIS A 149 16.75 -8.41 -1.43
N GLU A 150 16.63 -7.08 -1.27
CA GLU A 150 16.93 -6.10 -2.30
C GLU A 150 18.37 -5.55 -2.22
N ASP A 151 18.73 -4.66 -3.14
CA ASP A 151 20.12 -4.25 -3.35
C ASP A 151 20.69 -3.35 -2.24
N ALA A 152 19.88 -2.48 -1.64
CA ALA A 152 20.38 -1.59 -0.61
C ALA A 152 20.48 -2.28 0.76
N PRO A 153 21.38 -1.81 1.65
CA PRO A 153 21.52 -2.39 2.99
C PRO A 153 20.20 -2.39 3.77
N GLY A 154 19.77 -3.58 4.23
CA GLY A 154 18.51 -3.73 4.95
C GLY A 154 17.26 -3.55 4.11
N GLN A 155 17.38 -3.50 2.80
CA GLN A 155 16.24 -3.36 1.88
C GLN A 155 15.58 -4.71 1.66
N LEU A 156 14.27 -4.75 1.86
CA LEU A 156 13.42 -5.91 1.59
C LEU A 156 12.21 -5.50 0.78
N GLU A 157 11.75 -6.43 -0.02
CA GLU A 157 10.44 -6.42 -0.66
C GLU A 157 9.61 -7.61 -0.14
N LEU A 158 8.41 -7.35 0.34
CA LEU A 158 7.49 -8.39 0.82
C LEU A 158 6.15 -8.23 0.12
N ASN A 159 5.80 -9.22 -0.70
CA ASN A 159 4.68 -9.15 -1.62
C ASN A 159 3.48 -9.95 -1.12
N TRP A 160 2.29 -9.49 -1.48
CA TRP A 160 1.03 -10.18 -1.26
C TRP A 160 0.27 -10.37 -2.56
N MET A 161 -0.69 -11.30 -2.56
CA MET A 161 -1.53 -11.59 -3.71
C MET A 161 -2.26 -10.33 -4.20
N TYR A 162 -2.27 -10.13 -5.51
CA TYR A 162 -3.02 -9.04 -6.15
C TYR A 162 -4.51 -9.10 -5.81
N ASP A 163 -5.15 -7.94 -5.81
CA ASP A 163 -6.58 -7.84 -5.52
C ASP A 163 -7.21 -6.63 -6.22
N ASP A 164 -8.49 -6.38 -5.96
CA ASP A 164 -9.18 -5.15 -6.34
C ASP A 164 -8.36 -3.92 -5.92
N VAL A 165 -8.37 -2.90 -6.76
CA VAL A 165 -7.51 -1.71 -6.60
C VAL A 165 -7.67 -1.03 -5.25
N LEU A 166 -8.90 -0.92 -4.72
CA LEU A 166 -9.13 -0.30 -3.41
C LEU A 166 -8.60 -1.17 -2.28
N ARG A 167 -8.87 -2.48 -2.35
CA ARG A 167 -8.39 -3.43 -1.34
C ARG A 167 -6.87 -3.50 -1.33
N ASN A 168 -6.23 -3.43 -2.49
CA ASN A 168 -4.77 -3.41 -2.58
C ASN A 168 -4.17 -2.12 -1.98
N ALA A 169 -4.79 -0.97 -2.19
CA ALA A 169 -4.37 0.29 -1.56
C ALA A 169 -4.52 0.23 -0.02
N ASP A 170 -5.61 -0.36 0.48
CA ASP A 170 -5.82 -0.61 1.90
C ASP A 170 -4.75 -1.55 2.48
N ARG A 171 -4.39 -2.61 1.74
CA ARG A 171 -3.31 -3.55 2.13
C ARG A 171 -1.95 -2.86 2.23
N LEU A 172 -1.59 -2.00 1.28
CA LEU A 172 -0.34 -1.24 1.33
C LEU A 172 -0.26 -0.36 2.58
N THR A 173 -1.34 0.35 2.89
CA THR A 173 -1.43 1.17 4.11
C THR A 173 -1.34 0.31 5.38
N THR A 174 -2.00 -0.84 5.40
CA THR A 174 -1.94 -1.82 6.50
C THR A 174 -0.53 -2.38 6.67
N TYR A 175 0.12 -2.77 5.58
CA TYR A 175 1.50 -3.26 5.57
C TYR A 175 2.48 -2.25 6.18
N ARG A 176 2.40 -0.99 5.79
CA ARG A 176 3.23 0.08 6.35
C ARG A 176 3.03 0.23 7.86
N GLN A 177 1.80 0.12 8.35
CA GLN A 177 1.51 0.14 9.79
C GLN A 177 2.12 -1.05 10.52
N ILE A 178 2.01 -2.25 9.93
CA ILE A 178 2.60 -3.48 10.49
C ILE A 178 4.12 -3.36 10.57
N CYS A 179 4.77 -2.93 9.49
CA CYS A 179 6.22 -2.73 9.47
C CYS A 179 6.67 -1.73 10.54
N ALA A 180 5.97 -0.62 10.69
CA ALA A 180 6.27 0.36 11.74
C ALA A 180 6.09 -0.23 13.15
N GLN A 181 5.12 -1.10 13.37
CA GLN A 181 4.93 -1.80 14.65
C GLN A 181 6.05 -2.80 14.90
N VAL A 182 6.36 -3.64 13.94
CA VAL A 182 7.45 -4.63 14.07
C VAL A 182 8.80 -3.94 14.28
N ALA A 183 9.04 -2.83 13.60
CA ALA A 183 10.24 -2.02 13.81
C ALA A 183 10.38 -1.59 15.27
N ARG A 184 9.31 -1.08 15.90
CA ARG A 184 9.30 -0.72 17.32
C ARG A 184 9.60 -1.91 18.24
N GLU A 185 9.06 -3.07 17.94
CA GLU A 185 9.29 -4.30 18.73
C GLU A 185 10.73 -4.79 18.65
N HIS A 186 11.41 -4.49 17.55
CA HIS A 186 12.80 -4.91 17.32
C HIS A 186 13.84 -3.79 17.54
N GLY A 187 13.43 -2.59 17.98
CA GLY A 187 14.35 -1.47 18.22
C GLY A 187 15.03 -0.95 16.95
N ILE A 188 14.35 -1.04 15.81
CA ILE A 188 14.81 -0.59 14.49
C ILE A 188 13.79 0.36 13.87
N PHE A 189 14.05 0.86 12.68
CA PHE A 189 13.17 1.79 11.98
C PHE A 189 12.75 1.24 10.62
N ALA A 190 11.46 1.31 10.31
CA ALA A 190 10.90 0.94 9.00
C ALA A 190 10.83 2.19 8.11
N CYS A 191 11.69 2.26 7.11
CA CYS A 191 11.82 3.42 6.22
C CYS A 191 11.19 3.13 4.86
N PHE A 192 10.16 3.89 4.51
CA PHE A 192 9.48 3.86 3.21
C PHE A 192 9.85 5.05 2.31
N MET A 193 10.91 5.77 2.63
CA MET A 193 11.44 6.80 1.73
C MET A 193 12.05 6.14 0.51
N THR A 194 11.78 6.72 -0.65
CA THR A 194 12.33 6.21 -1.91
C THR A 194 13.86 6.23 -1.92
N LYS A 195 14.47 7.28 -1.40
CA LYS A 195 15.94 7.46 -1.39
C LYS A 195 16.41 8.02 -0.06
N PRO A 196 16.46 7.19 1.00
CA PRO A 196 16.92 7.67 2.32
C PRO A 196 18.43 7.98 2.37
N PHE A 197 19.23 7.27 1.57
CA PHE A 197 20.68 7.45 1.53
C PHE A 197 21.17 7.60 0.09
N MET A 198 22.17 8.47 -0.09
CA MET A 198 22.89 8.60 -1.35
C MET A 198 23.85 7.42 -1.55
N GLY A 199 24.10 7.04 -2.81
CA GLY A 199 25.07 6.00 -3.15
C GLY A 199 24.58 4.55 -2.97
N VAL A 200 23.32 4.34 -2.59
CA VAL A 200 22.68 3.02 -2.54
C VAL A 200 21.43 3.01 -3.44
N SER A 201 20.88 1.84 -3.72
CA SER A 201 19.69 1.73 -4.54
C SER A 201 18.47 2.38 -3.85
N ALA A 202 17.57 2.90 -4.65
CA ALA A 202 16.31 3.48 -4.17
C ALA A 202 15.28 2.38 -3.89
N SER A 203 14.27 2.67 -3.08
CA SER A 203 13.11 1.81 -2.87
C SER A 203 12.00 2.19 -3.84
N GLY A 204 11.57 1.23 -4.66
CA GLY A 204 10.42 1.34 -5.55
C GLY A 204 9.12 0.97 -4.83
N CYS A 205 8.02 1.24 -5.50
CA CYS A 205 6.71 0.70 -5.13
C CYS A 205 5.96 0.42 -6.43
N HIS A 206 6.29 -0.68 -7.07
CA HIS A 206 5.76 -1.02 -8.37
C HIS A 206 4.31 -1.49 -8.25
N HIS A 207 3.48 -1.10 -9.22
CA HIS A 207 2.10 -1.52 -9.32
C HIS A 207 1.89 -2.26 -10.62
N ASN A 208 1.76 -3.58 -10.54
CA ASN A 208 1.43 -4.45 -11.65
C ASN A 208 -0.09 -4.48 -11.81
N MET A 209 -0.60 -3.96 -12.91
CA MET A 209 -2.04 -3.82 -13.12
C MET A 209 -2.55 -4.79 -14.17
N SER A 210 -3.73 -5.35 -13.95
CA SER A 210 -4.44 -6.18 -14.89
C SER A 210 -5.91 -5.78 -15.02
N LEU A 211 -6.50 -6.06 -16.18
CA LEU A 211 -7.92 -5.78 -16.48
C LEU A 211 -8.73 -7.07 -16.41
N TRP A 212 -9.83 -7.01 -15.70
CA TRP A 212 -10.70 -8.16 -15.44
C TRP A 212 -12.14 -7.89 -15.86
N HIS A 213 -12.79 -8.90 -16.39
CA HIS A 213 -14.21 -8.87 -16.70
C HIS A 213 -14.85 -10.22 -16.41
N GLY A 214 -15.92 -10.23 -15.61
CA GLY A 214 -16.61 -11.46 -15.25
C GLY A 214 -15.75 -12.50 -14.53
N GLY A 215 -14.73 -12.07 -13.76
CA GLY A 215 -13.79 -12.96 -13.07
C GLY A 215 -12.64 -13.49 -13.93
N GLU A 216 -12.54 -13.08 -15.19
CA GLU A 216 -11.48 -13.48 -16.12
C GLU A 216 -10.50 -12.34 -16.35
N ASP A 217 -9.20 -12.67 -16.30
CA ASP A 217 -8.13 -11.75 -16.72
C ASP A 217 -8.15 -11.61 -18.25
N LYS A 218 -8.27 -10.39 -18.73
CA LYS A 218 -8.34 -10.10 -20.18
C LYS A 218 -6.98 -10.11 -20.87
N PHE A 219 -5.87 -10.02 -20.11
CA PHE A 219 -4.54 -10.13 -20.68
C PHE A 219 -4.13 -11.55 -21.01
N VAL A 220 -4.67 -12.55 -20.34
CA VAL A 220 -4.30 -13.97 -20.50
C VAL A 220 -4.93 -14.61 -21.75
N LYS A 221 -6.01 -14.06 -22.30
CA LYS A 221 -6.76 -14.66 -23.43
C LYS A 221 -6.08 -14.54 -24.80
N CYS A 222 -4.96 -13.91 -24.92
CA CYS A 222 -4.32 -13.64 -26.22
C CYS A 222 -3.47 -14.79 -26.76
N GLY A 223 -3.52 -15.96 -26.16
CA GLY A 223 -2.86 -17.17 -26.67
C GLY A 223 -1.33 -17.17 -26.55
N ASN A 224 -0.74 -18.34 -26.75
CA ASN A 224 0.71 -18.57 -26.71
C ASN A 224 1.43 -18.19 -28.02
N ASP A 225 0.90 -17.24 -28.78
CA ASP A 225 1.54 -16.76 -30.00
C ASP A 225 2.60 -15.72 -29.64
N PRO A 226 3.90 -15.98 -29.85
CA PRO A 226 4.98 -15.04 -29.55
C PRO A 226 4.86 -13.70 -30.28
N GLU A 227 4.15 -13.67 -31.42
CA GLU A 227 3.87 -12.45 -32.18
C GLU A 227 2.65 -11.70 -31.69
N ASN A 228 1.84 -12.33 -30.82
CA ASN A 228 0.69 -11.74 -30.18
C ASN A 228 0.97 -11.59 -28.68
N LEU A 229 1.62 -10.50 -28.33
CA LEU A 229 1.74 -10.14 -26.94
C LEU A 229 0.37 -10.03 -26.27
N PRO A 230 0.21 -10.57 -25.05
CA PRO A 230 -1.05 -10.46 -24.33
C PRO A 230 -1.56 -9.02 -24.32
N GLY A 231 -2.82 -8.83 -24.63
CA GLY A 231 -3.44 -7.51 -24.59
C GLY A 231 -3.31 -6.66 -25.86
N MET A 232 -2.50 -7.03 -26.85
CA MET A 232 -2.40 -6.22 -28.06
C MET A 232 -3.60 -6.37 -29.01
N ARG A 233 -4.26 -7.55 -29.04
CA ARG A 233 -5.42 -7.80 -29.92
C ARG A 233 -6.68 -7.05 -29.51
N ASP A 234 -6.89 -6.84 -28.21
CA ASP A 234 -8.12 -6.27 -27.68
C ASP A 234 -7.94 -4.84 -27.14
N ASN A 235 -6.89 -4.15 -27.56
CA ASN A 235 -6.47 -2.82 -27.04
C ASN A 235 -6.20 -2.79 -25.52
N TYR A 236 -5.89 -3.93 -24.91
CA TYR A 236 -5.46 -4.00 -23.52
C TYR A 236 -3.94 -4.10 -23.46
N MET A 237 -3.31 -3.16 -22.80
CA MET A 237 -1.87 -3.17 -22.58
C MET A 237 -1.59 -3.53 -21.12
N TYR A 238 -0.59 -4.39 -20.90
CA TYR A 238 -0.02 -4.57 -19.57
C TYR A 238 0.60 -3.24 -19.13
N ALA A 239 0.10 -2.69 -18.04
CA ALA A 239 0.60 -1.44 -17.50
C ALA A 239 1.35 -1.71 -16.19
N VAL A 240 2.61 -1.34 -16.15
CA VAL A 240 3.39 -1.27 -14.91
C VAL A 240 3.61 0.21 -14.60
N SER A 241 3.20 0.63 -13.41
CA SER A 241 3.49 1.95 -12.90
C SER A 241 4.71 1.89 -12.00
N TYR A 242 5.77 2.56 -12.39
CA TYR A 242 6.98 2.73 -11.58
C TYR A 242 6.88 4.03 -10.80
N THR A 243 6.89 3.95 -9.49
CA THR A 243 7.00 5.14 -8.64
C THR A 243 8.43 5.29 -8.17
N HIS A 244 9.24 5.89 -9.00
CA HIS A 244 10.55 6.43 -8.60
C HIS A 244 10.37 7.92 -8.40
N LEU A 245 10.13 8.34 -7.19
CA LEU A 245 10.06 9.76 -6.80
C LEU A 245 11.37 10.23 -6.17
#